data_01b55cd2c87be0d0750dbb6509ec7a8f
#
_entry.id   01b55cd2c87be0d0750dbb6509ec7a8f
#
_cell.length_a   1.000
_cell.length_b   1.000
_cell.length_c   1.000
_cell.angle_alpha   90.00
_cell.angle_beta   90.00
_cell.angle_gamma   90.00
#
_symmetry.space_group_name_H-M   'P 1'
#
loop_
_entity.id
_entity.type
_entity.pdbx_description
1 polymer ?
#
loop_
_entity_poly.entity_id
_entity_poly.type
_entity_poly.pdbx_seq_one_letter_code
_entity_poly.pdbx_strand_id
1 'polypeptide(L)'
;MVEGAQRVTVSLDAGKPALTVELTPEERVISQQFFLLSDKPTIFACNVKEGDLATADTNPHVLKVRDYVKAHLACEAVVISAQIESDLIDLSPDEAKQFLAELGVKESGVGALIRATYHLLGLRTYFTAGEKEVRAWT
;
A
#
# COMPACT_ATOMS: atom_id res chain seq x y z
N MET A 1 -24.39 -15.04 -12.80
CA MET A 1 -23.69 -15.69 -11.65
C MET A 1 -22.53 -16.59 -12.08
N VAL A 2 -22.75 -17.59 -12.93
CA VAL A 2 -21.72 -18.55 -13.36
C VAL A 2 -20.62 -17.89 -14.20
N GLU A 3 -20.96 -16.93 -15.02
CA GLU A 3 -20.08 -16.30 -16.00
C GLU A 3 -18.97 -15.43 -15.37
N GLY A 4 -19.30 -14.65 -14.34
CA GLY A 4 -18.32 -13.89 -13.57
C GLY A 4 -17.30 -14.78 -12.85
N ALA A 5 -17.77 -15.87 -12.22
CA ALA A 5 -16.90 -16.85 -11.56
C ALA A 5 -15.96 -17.56 -12.56
N GLN A 6 -16.46 -17.88 -13.77
CA GLN A 6 -15.63 -18.47 -14.83
C GLN A 6 -14.54 -17.50 -15.29
N ARG A 7 -14.85 -16.19 -15.48
CA ARG A 7 -13.86 -15.18 -15.84
C ARG A 7 -12.78 -15.05 -14.77
N VAL A 8 -13.15 -15.07 -13.49
CA VAL A 8 -12.20 -15.06 -12.38
C VAL A 8 -11.30 -16.30 -12.43
N THR A 9 -11.88 -17.51 -12.61
CA THR A 9 -11.09 -18.74 -12.71
C THR A 9 -10.09 -18.69 -13.85
N VAL A 10 -10.53 -18.29 -15.05
CA VAL A 10 -9.64 -18.17 -16.23
C VAL A 10 -8.49 -17.16 -15.97
N SER A 11 -8.77 -16.05 -15.28
CA SER A 11 -7.76 -15.08 -14.90
C SER A 11 -6.73 -15.66 -13.94
N LEU A 12 -7.17 -16.39 -12.93
CA LEU A 12 -6.30 -17.05 -11.95
C LEU A 12 -5.44 -18.13 -12.59
N ASP A 13 -6.01 -18.94 -13.47
CA ASP A 13 -5.29 -19.97 -14.23
C ASP A 13 -4.21 -19.37 -15.15
N ALA A 14 -4.45 -18.14 -15.64
CA ALA A 14 -3.47 -17.37 -16.40
C ALA A 14 -2.44 -16.63 -15.52
N GLY A 15 -2.45 -16.84 -14.19
CA GLY A 15 -1.56 -16.18 -13.23
C GLY A 15 -1.86 -14.70 -13.01
N LYS A 16 -3.08 -14.23 -13.35
CA LYS A 16 -3.50 -12.84 -13.16
C LYS A 16 -4.35 -12.72 -11.89
N PRO A 17 -4.19 -11.64 -11.10
CA PRO A 17 -5.01 -11.41 -9.91
C PRO A 17 -6.50 -11.27 -10.22
N ALA A 18 -7.36 -11.79 -9.34
CA ALA A 18 -8.82 -11.67 -9.47
C ALA A 18 -9.28 -10.20 -9.50
N LEU A 19 -8.56 -9.31 -8.83
CA LEU A 19 -8.83 -7.87 -8.81
C LEU A 19 -8.81 -7.23 -10.20
N THR A 20 -8.05 -7.79 -11.15
CA THR A 20 -7.94 -7.28 -12.53
C THR A 20 -9.08 -7.69 -13.44
N VAL A 21 -9.99 -8.55 -12.97
CA VAL A 21 -11.12 -9.01 -13.77
C VAL A 21 -12.23 -7.96 -13.77
N GLU A 22 -12.69 -7.58 -14.95
CA GLU A 22 -13.86 -6.71 -15.09
C GLU A 22 -15.11 -7.47 -14.71
N LEU A 23 -15.74 -7.09 -13.61
CA LEU A 23 -16.98 -7.66 -13.09
C LEU A 23 -18.02 -6.56 -12.94
N THR A 24 -19.30 -6.90 -13.16
CA THR A 24 -20.41 -6.00 -12.81
C THR A 24 -20.45 -5.78 -11.29
N PRO A 25 -21.13 -4.73 -10.79
CA PRO A 25 -21.27 -4.52 -9.35
C PRO A 25 -21.85 -5.73 -8.62
N GLU A 26 -22.83 -6.40 -9.18
CA GLU A 26 -23.47 -7.59 -8.61
C GLU A 26 -22.49 -8.79 -8.59
N GLU A 27 -21.74 -9.01 -9.67
CA GLU A 27 -20.73 -10.04 -9.74
C GLU A 27 -19.57 -9.78 -8.75
N ARG A 28 -19.22 -8.51 -8.54
CA ARG A 28 -18.20 -8.11 -7.57
C ARG A 28 -18.61 -8.47 -6.15
N VAL A 29 -19.85 -8.21 -5.76
CA VAL A 29 -20.38 -8.61 -4.43
C VAL A 29 -20.33 -10.12 -4.24
N ILE A 30 -20.61 -10.90 -5.28
CA ILE A 30 -20.51 -12.37 -5.23
C ILE A 30 -19.05 -12.82 -5.15
N SER A 31 -18.15 -12.23 -5.95
CA SER A 31 -16.71 -12.55 -5.94
C SER A 31 -16.10 -12.34 -4.55
N GLN A 32 -16.50 -11.28 -3.84
CA GLN A 32 -16.03 -11.00 -2.49
C GLN A 32 -16.36 -12.11 -1.48
N GLN A 33 -17.42 -12.89 -1.70
CA GLN A 33 -17.80 -14.01 -0.83
C GLN A 33 -16.82 -15.20 -0.93
N PHE A 34 -16.00 -15.27 -1.98
CA PHE A 34 -14.95 -16.29 -2.11
C PHE A 34 -13.69 -15.96 -1.31
N PHE A 35 -13.58 -14.75 -0.75
CA PHE A 35 -12.46 -14.30 0.07
C PHE A 35 -11.08 -14.50 -0.58
N LEU A 36 -11.00 -14.36 -1.92
CA LEU A 36 -9.76 -14.53 -2.66
C LEU A 36 -8.74 -13.47 -2.24
N LEU A 37 -7.52 -13.90 -1.92
CA LEU A 37 -6.44 -12.98 -1.56
C LEU A 37 -6.10 -12.02 -2.71
N SER A 38 -6.11 -12.51 -3.95
CA SER A 38 -5.83 -11.72 -5.14
C SER A 38 -6.98 -10.79 -5.57
N ASP A 39 -8.14 -10.83 -4.90
CA ASP A 39 -9.27 -9.88 -5.09
C ASP A 39 -9.21 -8.71 -4.10
N LYS A 40 -8.29 -8.75 -3.15
CA LYS A 40 -8.13 -7.69 -2.15
C LYS A 40 -7.26 -6.54 -2.67
N PRO A 41 -7.57 -5.29 -2.26
CA PRO A 41 -6.67 -4.16 -2.48
C PRO A 41 -5.27 -4.48 -1.93
N THR A 42 -4.24 -4.18 -2.70
CA THR A 42 -2.86 -4.59 -2.39
C THR A 42 -1.92 -3.39 -2.48
N ILE A 43 -0.96 -3.30 -1.56
CA ILE A 43 0.16 -2.36 -1.60
C ILE A 43 1.43 -3.17 -1.76
N PHE A 44 2.35 -2.68 -2.59
CA PHE A 44 3.68 -3.24 -2.76
C PHE A 44 4.68 -2.47 -1.92
N ALA A 45 5.24 -3.11 -0.89
CA ALA A 45 6.34 -2.56 -0.10
C ALA A 45 7.68 -3.02 -0.67
N CYS A 46 8.38 -2.11 -1.32
CA CYS A 46 9.72 -2.36 -1.88
C CYS A 46 10.75 -2.18 -0.77
N ASN A 47 11.17 -3.29 -0.15
CA ASN A 47 12.21 -3.26 0.88
C ASN A 47 13.58 -3.11 0.23
N VAL A 48 14.28 -2.01 0.53
CA VAL A 48 15.62 -1.69 0.03
C VAL A 48 16.64 -1.65 1.16
N LYS A 49 17.91 -1.75 0.82
CA LYS A 49 19.00 -1.54 1.78
C LYS A 49 19.07 -0.07 2.18
N GLU A 50 19.64 0.21 3.35
CA GLU A 50 19.86 1.56 3.86
C GLU A 50 20.53 2.47 2.82
N GLY A 51 21.66 2.06 2.28
CA GLY A 51 22.42 2.84 1.29
C GLY A 51 21.68 3.10 -0.04
N ASP A 52 20.61 2.35 -0.33
CA ASP A 52 19.83 2.49 -1.55
C ASP A 52 18.55 3.33 -1.31
N LEU A 53 18.25 3.70 -0.06
CA LEU A 53 17.00 4.35 0.28
C LEU A 53 16.85 5.73 -0.38
N ALA A 54 17.88 6.57 -0.29
CA ALA A 54 17.87 7.90 -0.91
C ALA A 54 17.80 7.88 -2.44
N THR A 55 18.27 6.79 -3.06
CA THR A 55 18.31 6.61 -4.52
C THR A 55 17.32 5.57 -5.03
N ALA A 56 16.38 5.15 -4.17
CA ALA A 56 15.42 4.10 -4.49
C ALA A 56 14.57 4.40 -5.74
N ASP A 57 14.32 5.67 -6.02
CA ASP A 57 13.57 6.10 -7.21
C ASP A 57 14.28 5.77 -8.55
N THR A 58 15.58 5.53 -8.51
CA THR A 58 16.37 5.09 -9.66
C THR A 58 16.75 3.62 -9.62
N ASN A 59 16.38 2.90 -8.55
CA ASN A 59 16.67 1.49 -8.39
C ASN A 59 15.87 0.66 -9.42
N PRO A 60 16.55 -0.16 -10.26
CA PRO A 60 15.90 -0.87 -11.36
C PRO A 60 14.85 -1.89 -10.89
N HIS A 61 14.97 -2.43 -9.69
CA HIS A 61 13.97 -3.34 -9.12
C HIS A 61 12.72 -2.58 -8.66
N VAL A 62 12.90 -1.44 -8.01
CA VAL A 62 11.79 -0.56 -7.60
C VAL A 62 11.03 -0.05 -8.81
N LEU A 63 11.74 0.38 -9.86
CA LEU A 63 11.13 0.83 -11.11
C LEU A 63 10.30 -0.27 -11.77
N LYS A 64 10.80 -1.51 -11.83
CA LYS A 64 10.03 -2.65 -12.37
C LYS A 64 8.74 -2.90 -11.60
N VAL A 65 8.77 -2.82 -10.26
CA VAL A 65 7.56 -2.97 -9.44
C VAL A 65 6.58 -1.84 -9.72
N ARG A 66 7.05 -0.59 -9.76
CA ARG A 66 6.20 0.59 -10.05
C ARG A 66 5.57 0.50 -11.44
N ASP A 67 6.32 0.08 -12.45
CA ASP A 67 5.81 -0.09 -13.81
C ASP A 67 4.74 -1.19 -13.86
N TYR A 68 4.98 -2.31 -13.19
CA TYR A 68 4.00 -3.38 -13.08
C TYR A 68 2.70 -2.91 -12.40
N VAL A 69 2.83 -2.25 -11.27
CA VAL A 69 1.70 -1.71 -10.50
C VAL A 69 0.89 -0.72 -11.33
N LYS A 70 1.56 0.21 -12.00
CA LYS A 70 0.94 1.23 -12.86
C LYS A 70 0.22 0.60 -14.07
N ALA A 71 0.76 -0.48 -14.61
CA ALA A 71 0.20 -1.13 -15.79
C ALA A 71 -0.98 -2.05 -15.48
N HIS A 72 -1.05 -2.65 -14.29
CA HIS A 72 -1.95 -3.75 -14.01
C HIS A 72 -2.86 -3.53 -12.79
N LEU A 73 -2.51 -2.59 -11.90
CA LEU A 73 -3.18 -2.46 -10.61
C LEU A 73 -3.41 -0.97 -10.27
N ALA A 74 -4.60 -0.66 -9.75
CA ALA A 74 -4.89 0.67 -9.20
C ALA A 74 -4.42 0.77 -7.74
N CYS A 75 -3.10 0.60 -7.50
CA CYS A 75 -2.51 0.62 -6.17
C CYS A 75 -1.17 1.36 -6.17
N GLU A 76 -0.52 1.45 -5.02
CA GLU A 76 0.75 2.14 -4.85
C GLU A 76 1.89 1.15 -4.55
N ALA A 77 3.11 1.52 -4.97
CA ALA A 77 4.36 0.89 -4.56
C ALA A 77 5.12 1.86 -3.65
N VAL A 78 5.29 1.47 -2.40
CA VAL A 78 5.96 2.23 -1.36
C VAL A 78 7.37 1.68 -1.16
N VAL A 79 8.35 2.56 -1.00
CA VAL A 79 9.73 2.16 -0.65
C VAL A 79 9.89 2.21 0.85
N ILE A 80 10.46 1.15 1.41
CA ILE A 80 10.81 1.07 2.83
C ILE A 80 12.22 0.49 2.99
N SER A 81 12.83 0.72 4.15
CA SER A 81 13.98 -0.05 4.62
C SER A 81 13.65 -0.60 5.99
N ALA A 82 13.37 -1.91 6.07
CA ALA A 82 13.03 -2.56 7.34
C ALA A 82 14.14 -2.43 8.39
N GLN A 83 15.41 -2.33 7.96
CA GLN A 83 16.54 -2.08 8.85
C GLN A 83 16.42 -0.69 9.48
N ILE A 84 16.24 0.34 8.67
CA ILE A 84 16.07 1.72 9.14
C ILE A 84 14.86 1.83 10.08
N GLU A 85 13.74 1.22 9.74
CA GLU A 85 12.54 1.25 10.60
C GLU A 85 12.80 0.60 11.96
N SER A 86 13.61 -0.47 12.00
CA SER A 86 14.04 -1.09 13.25
C SER A 86 14.94 -0.17 14.08
N ASP A 87 15.88 0.52 13.45
CA ASP A 87 16.81 1.42 14.14
C ASP A 87 16.09 2.67 14.68
N LEU A 88 15.03 3.12 14.01
CA LEU A 88 14.21 4.26 14.45
C LEU A 88 13.41 4.00 15.73
N ILE A 89 13.12 2.73 16.08
CA ILE A 89 12.28 2.38 17.25
C ILE A 89 12.92 2.88 18.56
N ASP A 90 14.24 2.83 18.64
CA ASP A 90 15.00 3.16 19.86
C ASP A 90 15.35 4.67 19.95
N LEU A 91 15.00 5.47 18.93
CA LEU A 91 15.29 6.90 18.87
C LEU A 91 14.12 7.74 19.37
N SER A 92 14.43 8.87 19.99
CA SER A 92 13.42 9.90 20.24
C SER A 92 12.92 10.52 18.92
N PRO A 93 11.74 11.16 18.89
CA PRO A 93 11.21 11.75 17.67
C PRO A 93 12.13 12.75 16.96
N ASP A 94 12.94 13.50 17.72
CA ASP A 94 13.85 14.49 17.17
C ASP A 94 15.12 13.85 16.61
N GLU A 95 15.67 12.84 17.31
CA GLU A 95 16.79 12.03 16.81
C GLU A 95 16.40 11.25 15.55
N ALA A 96 15.19 10.67 15.52
CA ALA A 96 14.68 9.97 14.34
C ALA A 96 14.58 10.89 13.12
N LYS A 97 14.12 12.13 13.29
CA LYS A 97 14.06 13.13 12.20
C LYS A 97 15.48 13.50 11.71
N GLN A 98 16.41 13.71 12.62
CA GLN A 98 17.80 14.01 12.27
C GLN A 98 18.44 12.85 11.51
N PHE A 99 18.26 11.62 11.99
CA PHE A 99 18.78 10.41 11.36
C PHE A 99 18.24 10.24 9.92
N LEU A 100 16.92 10.40 9.72
CA LEU A 100 16.33 10.36 8.38
C LEU A 100 16.86 11.47 7.46
N ALA A 101 17.07 12.67 8.01
CA ALA A 101 17.62 13.78 7.23
C ALA A 101 19.08 13.52 6.80
N GLU A 102 19.90 12.89 7.65
CA GLU A 102 21.27 12.46 7.31
C GLU A 102 21.30 11.40 6.20
N LEU A 103 20.28 10.53 6.16
CA LEU A 103 20.09 9.56 5.08
C LEU A 103 19.51 10.18 3.80
N GLY A 104 19.19 11.47 3.80
CA GLY A 104 18.62 12.15 2.65
C GLY A 104 17.15 11.85 2.37
N VAL A 105 16.41 11.29 3.34
CA VAL A 105 14.99 10.99 3.23
C VAL A 105 14.15 11.89 4.12
N LYS A 106 12.94 12.22 3.66
CA LYS A 106 12.07 13.20 4.34
C LYS A 106 11.23 12.58 5.45
N GLU A 107 11.00 11.27 5.39
CA GLU A 107 10.11 10.55 6.30
C GLU A 107 10.43 9.06 6.33
N SER A 108 9.92 8.37 7.36
CA SER A 108 10.05 6.92 7.46
C SER A 108 9.21 6.20 6.40
N GLY A 109 9.67 5.04 5.97
CA GLY A 109 8.94 4.18 5.05
C GLY A 109 7.62 3.67 5.65
N VAL A 110 7.57 3.44 6.97
CA VAL A 110 6.34 3.08 7.71
C VAL A 110 5.33 4.23 7.63
N GLY A 111 5.75 5.49 7.77
CA GLY A 111 4.88 6.65 7.60
C GLY A 111 4.27 6.71 6.20
N ALA A 112 5.08 6.47 5.17
CA ALA A 112 4.62 6.39 3.79
C ALA A 112 3.64 5.21 3.57
N LEU A 113 3.93 4.04 4.16
CA LEU A 113 3.06 2.86 4.07
C LEU A 113 1.70 3.09 4.74
N ILE A 114 1.66 3.73 5.90
CA ILE A 114 0.42 4.10 6.58
C ILE A 114 -0.43 5.01 5.69
N ARG A 115 0.14 6.07 5.11
CA ARG A 115 -0.60 6.97 4.21
C ARG A 115 -1.12 6.25 2.98
N ALA A 116 -0.31 5.42 2.34
CA ALA A 116 -0.72 4.63 1.20
C ALA A 116 -1.88 3.68 1.55
N THR A 117 -1.86 3.09 2.76
CA THR A 117 -2.95 2.24 3.26
C THR A 117 -4.25 3.04 3.46
N TYR A 118 -4.18 4.21 4.07
CA TYR A 118 -5.35 5.09 4.23
C TYR A 118 -5.95 5.49 2.89
N HIS A 119 -5.09 5.84 1.93
CA HIS A 119 -5.51 6.18 0.57
C HIS A 119 -6.16 5.01 -0.14
N LEU A 120 -5.54 3.82 -0.10
CA LEU A 120 -6.05 2.61 -0.72
C LEU A 120 -7.44 2.20 -0.18
N LEU A 121 -7.63 2.32 1.13
CA LEU A 121 -8.89 1.99 1.80
C LEU A 121 -9.93 3.11 1.73
N GLY A 122 -9.59 4.26 1.15
CA GLY A 122 -10.47 5.43 1.07
C GLY A 122 -10.82 6.02 2.45
N LEU A 123 -9.99 5.77 3.47
CA LEU A 123 -10.21 6.26 4.82
C LEU A 123 -10.06 7.78 4.87
N ARG A 124 -10.93 8.42 5.65
CA ARG A 124 -10.92 9.86 5.86
C ARG A 124 -11.07 10.16 7.33
N THR A 125 -10.23 11.06 7.83
CA THR A 125 -10.36 11.58 9.18
C THR A 125 -11.42 12.69 9.19
N TYR A 126 -12.33 12.62 10.14
CA TYR A 126 -13.30 13.68 10.41
C TYR A 126 -13.35 13.99 11.90
N PHE A 127 -13.81 15.20 12.23
CA PHE A 127 -13.91 15.67 13.61
C PHE A 127 -15.37 15.79 14.01
N THR A 128 -15.68 15.37 15.22
CA THR A 128 -16.93 15.72 15.88
C THR A 128 -16.61 16.70 17.00
N ALA A 129 -17.36 17.79 17.08
CA ALA A 129 -17.23 18.79 18.11
C ALA A 129 -18.56 18.93 18.87
N GLY A 130 -18.50 18.85 20.19
CA GLY A 130 -19.60 19.12 21.10
C GLY A 130 -19.18 20.08 22.20
N GLU A 131 -20.11 20.47 23.08
CA GLU A 131 -19.82 21.38 24.18
C GLU A 131 -18.77 20.85 25.16
N LYS A 132 -18.65 19.52 25.28
CA LYS A 132 -17.78 18.86 26.27
C LYS A 132 -16.48 18.32 25.70
N GLU A 133 -16.45 18.02 24.41
CA GLU A 133 -15.28 17.36 23.81
C GLU A 133 -15.22 17.55 22.30
N VAL A 134 -14.00 17.43 21.76
CA VAL A 134 -13.71 17.32 20.32
C VAL A 134 -13.02 15.99 20.12
N ARG A 135 -13.49 15.19 19.17
CA ARG A 135 -12.89 13.89 18.80
C ARG A 135 -12.54 13.83 17.32
N ALA A 136 -11.40 13.19 17.03
CA ALA A 136 -11.03 12.79 15.69
C ALA A 136 -11.40 11.31 15.49
N TRP A 137 -11.94 11.00 14.33
CA TRP A 137 -12.35 9.66 13.90
C TRP A 137 -11.72 9.35 12.56
N THR A 138 -11.39 8.08 12.34
CA THR A 138 -10.87 7.59 11.05
C THR A 138 -11.65 6.36 10.63
#